data_8b96cd00e38fec9909ea76b0c9e61199
#
_entry.id   8b96cd00e38fec9909ea76b0c9e61199
#
_cell.length_a   1.000
_cell.length_b   1.000
_cell.length_c   1.000
_cell.angle_alpha   90.00
_cell.angle_beta   90.00
_cell.angle_gamma   90.00
#
_symmetry.space_group_name_H-M   'P 1'
#
loop_
_entity.id
_entity.type
_entity.pdbx_description
1 polymer ?
#
loop_
_entity_poly.entity_id
_entity_poly.type
_entity_poly.pdbx_seq_one_letter_code
_entity_poly.pdbx_strand_id
1 'polypeptide(L)'
;MNVEGAKDGDSLKLNGILEDLFAVLINSRKMGIKAVGTLELTVEELAEEALTTALEGGEQAEIRTEHRTAAALTVQKKDTCRIKDEIILPANKPNIRELIWQDVALRGMELRPGEDEILIKGELGVFVLYESEETEQKTGWLEQSVPFN
;
A
#
# COMPACT_ATOMS: atom_id res chain seq x y z
N MET A 1 -18.68 -6.36 -7.12
CA MET A 1 -18.59 -7.03 -5.79
C MET A 1 -19.71 -6.45 -4.96
N ASN A 2 -20.60 -7.27 -4.41
CA ASN A 2 -21.67 -6.79 -3.53
C ASN A 2 -21.19 -7.01 -2.09
N VAL A 3 -21.22 -5.98 -1.26
CA VAL A 3 -20.78 -6.03 0.14
C VAL A 3 -22.01 -5.77 0.99
N GLU A 4 -22.48 -6.83 1.65
CA GLU A 4 -23.65 -6.77 2.52
C GLU A 4 -23.32 -5.94 3.78
N GLY A 5 -24.16 -4.97 4.12
CA GLY A 5 -23.99 -4.11 5.29
C GLY A 5 -23.26 -2.77 5.03
N ALA A 6 -22.63 -2.57 3.87
CA ALA A 6 -22.04 -1.27 3.55
C ALA A 6 -23.10 -0.21 3.24
N LYS A 7 -22.89 0.99 3.76
CA LYS A 7 -23.80 2.15 3.63
C LYS A 7 -23.09 3.31 2.93
N ASP A 8 -23.88 4.23 2.41
CA ASP A 8 -23.35 5.50 1.90
C ASP A 8 -22.74 6.32 3.05
N GLY A 9 -21.48 6.74 2.87
CA GLY A 9 -20.70 7.45 3.88
C GLY A 9 -19.73 6.59 4.68
N ASP A 10 -19.77 5.26 4.55
CA ASP A 10 -18.78 4.38 5.17
C ASP A 10 -17.39 4.58 4.55
N SER A 11 -16.35 4.41 5.36
CA SER A 11 -14.96 4.41 4.90
C SER A 11 -14.60 3.03 4.37
N LEU A 12 -14.15 2.99 3.11
CA LEU A 12 -13.76 1.77 2.42
C LEU A 12 -12.24 1.70 2.27
N LYS A 13 -11.64 0.61 2.72
CA LYS A 13 -10.22 0.28 2.48
C LYS A 13 -10.15 -0.95 1.59
N LEU A 14 -9.47 -0.83 0.46
CA LEU A 14 -9.21 -1.93 -0.46
C LEU A 14 -7.71 -2.20 -0.50
N ASN A 15 -7.33 -3.42 -0.18
CA ASN A 15 -5.99 -3.93 -0.37
C ASN A 15 -6.00 -5.04 -1.41
N GLY A 16 -5.06 -5.00 -2.36
CA GLY A 16 -4.95 -6.00 -3.42
C GLY A 16 -3.55 -6.61 -3.44
N ILE A 17 -3.48 -7.92 -3.46
CA ILE A 17 -2.23 -8.68 -3.54
C ILE A 17 -2.28 -9.53 -4.80
N LEU A 18 -1.27 -9.41 -5.66
CA LEU A 18 -1.05 -10.32 -6.78
C LEU A 18 -0.33 -11.55 -6.24
N GLU A 19 -1.04 -12.67 -6.16
CA GLU A 19 -0.54 -13.95 -5.61
C GLU A 19 0.33 -14.70 -6.62
N ASP A 20 -0.12 -14.70 -7.88
CA ASP A 20 0.54 -15.44 -8.96
C ASP A 20 0.32 -14.74 -10.30
N LEU A 21 1.37 -14.69 -11.10
CA LEU A 21 1.34 -14.19 -12.47
C LEU A 21 2.13 -15.12 -13.38
N PHE A 22 1.43 -15.75 -14.28
CA PHE A 22 2.02 -16.67 -15.25
C PHE A 22 1.74 -16.20 -16.68
N ALA A 23 2.80 -16.05 -17.46
CA ALA A 23 2.72 -15.74 -18.88
C ALA A 23 3.39 -16.84 -19.70
N VAL A 24 2.72 -17.30 -20.73
CA VAL A 24 3.20 -18.35 -21.64
C VAL A 24 3.06 -17.94 -23.08
N LEU A 25 4.11 -18.13 -23.86
CA LEU A 25 4.07 -17.94 -25.30
C LEU A 25 3.37 -19.14 -25.95
N ILE A 26 2.17 -18.91 -26.53
CA ILE A 26 1.41 -19.94 -27.22
C ILE A 26 1.94 -20.13 -28.65
N ASN A 27 2.25 -19.03 -29.33
CA ASN A 27 2.94 -19.00 -30.61
C ASN A 27 3.57 -17.60 -30.85
N SER A 28 4.22 -17.38 -31.99
CA SER A 28 4.93 -16.12 -32.29
C SER A 28 4.06 -14.85 -32.27
N ARG A 29 2.75 -14.97 -32.18
CA ARG A 29 1.79 -13.84 -32.17
C ARG A 29 0.76 -13.92 -31.04
N LYS A 30 0.85 -14.94 -30.18
CA LYS A 30 -0.16 -15.16 -29.12
C LYS A 30 0.51 -15.52 -27.82
N MET A 31 0.16 -14.80 -26.78
CA MET A 31 0.58 -15.04 -25.41
C MET A 31 -0.64 -15.30 -24.53
N GLY A 32 -0.56 -16.28 -23.66
CA GLY A 32 -1.53 -16.53 -22.60
C GLY A 32 -1.05 -15.90 -21.30
N ILE A 33 -1.96 -15.25 -20.58
CA ILE A 33 -1.69 -14.69 -19.25
C ILE A 33 -2.70 -15.27 -18.28
N LYS A 34 -2.20 -15.72 -17.13
CA LYS A 34 -3.01 -16.12 -15.98
C LYS A 34 -2.50 -15.35 -14.77
N ALA A 35 -3.42 -14.68 -14.09
CA ALA A 35 -3.13 -14.00 -12.83
C ALA A 35 -4.10 -14.47 -11.76
N VAL A 36 -3.62 -14.59 -10.53
CA VAL A 36 -4.41 -14.86 -9.33
C VAL A 36 -4.16 -13.70 -8.37
N GLY A 37 -5.21 -13.05 -7.93
CA GLY A 37 -5.13 -11.95 -6.99
C GLY A 37 -6.13 -12.09 -5.87
N THR A 38 -5.72 -11.69 -4.66
CA THR A 38 -6.55 -11.60 -3.48
C THR A 38 -6.91 -10.14 -3.24
N LEU A 39 -8.19 -9.86 -3.07
CA LEU A 39 -8.71 -8.54 -2.70
C LEU A 39 -9.27 -8.61 -1.28
N GLU A 40 -8.73 -7.79 -0.40
CA GLU A 40 -9.22 -7.59 0.96
C GLU A 40 -9.96 -6.26 1.02
N LEU A 41 -11.25 -6.32 1.35
CA LEU A 41 -12.09 -5.15 1.50
C LEU A 41 -12.48 -4.99 2.96
N THR A 42 -12.13 -3.85 3.55
CA THR A 42 -12.54 -3.46 4.90
C THR A 42 -13.52 -2.30 4.83
N VAL A 43 -14.65 -2.44 5.51
CA VAL A 43 -15.65 -1.39 5.66
C VAL A 43 -15.60 -0.90 7.09
N GLU A 44 -15.41 0.41 7.29
CA GLU A 44 -15.41 1.04 8.61
C GLU A 44 -16.57 2.01 8.70
N GLU A 45 -17.49 1.75 9.62
CA GLU A 45 -18.59 2.67 10.00
C GLU A 45 -18.12 3.49 11.22
N LEU A 46 -18.20 4.81 11.12
CA LEU A 46 -17.95 5.72 12.23
C LEU A 46 -19.30 6.13 12.83
N ALA A 47 -19.52 5.79 14.09
CA ALA A 47 -20.71 6.15 14.83
C ALA A 47 -20.34 6.98 16.07
N GLU A 48 -21.13 8.01 16.36
CA GLU A 48 -21.07 8.72 17.63
C GLU A 48 -22.10 8.13 18.58
N GLU A 49 -21.63 7.60 19.71
CA GLU A 49 -22.50 7.08 20.77
C GLU A 49 -22.29 7.85 22.07
N ALA A 50 -23.37 8.32 22.63
CA ALA A 50 -23.38 8.92 23.96
C ALA A 50 -23.48 7.81 25.04
N LEU A 51 -22.41 7.64 25.82
CA LEU A 51 -22.38 6.68 26.91
C LEU A 51 -22.54 7.41 28.24
N THR A 52 -23.44 6.91 29.09
CA THR A 52 -23.57 7.38 30.47
C THR A 52 -22.41 6.79 31.29
N THR A 53 -21.53 7.64 31.79
CA THR A 53 -20.33 7.22 32.54
C THR A 53 -20.53 7.35 34.06
N ALA A 54 -21.43 8.22 34.53
CA ALA A 54 -21.73 8.44 35.93
C ALA A 54 -23.16 8.89 36.14
N LEU A 55 -23.70 8.63 37.32
CA LEU A 55 -24.99 9.11 37.79
C LEU A 55 -24.76 9.94 39.08
N GLU A 56 -25.16 11.21 39.04
CA GLU A 56 -25.12 12.08 40.21
C GLU A 56 -26.46 12.01 40.96
N GLY A 57 -26.44 12.04 42.30
CA GLY A 57 -27.64 12.04 43.14
C GLY A 57 -28.35 10.69 43.24
N GLY A 58 -27.66 9.59 42.90
CA GLY A 58 -28.25 8.25 42.86
C GLY A 58 -28.33 7.50 44.19
N GLU A 59 -28.40 8.17 45.36
CA GLU A 59 -28.43 7.51 46.70
C GLU A 59 -29.59 6.54 46.91
N GLN A 60 -30.62 6.60 46.08
CA GLN A 60 -31.80 5.72 46.14
C GLN A 60 -31.92 4.78 44.92
N ALA A 61 -30.90 4.74 44.07
CA ALA A 61 -30.91 3.93 42.85
C ALA A 61 -29.92 2.76 42.96
N GLU A 62 -30.37 1.59 42.49
CA GLU A 62 -29.50 0.46 42.31
C GLU A 62 -28.68 0.64 41.00
N ILE A 63 -27.35 0.77 41.08
CA ILE A 63 -26.51 1.03 39.95
C ILE A 63 -25.78 -0.26 39.58
N ARG A 64 -25.92 -0.68 38.30
CA ARG A 64 -25.11 -1.75 37.69
C ARG A 64 -24.12 -1.13 36.73
N THR A 65 -22.83 -1.40 36.94
CA THR A 65 -21.77 -0.93 36.10
C THR A 65 -21.26 -2.05 35.19
N GLU A 66 -21.14 -1.80 33.90
CA GLU A 66 -20.50 -2.67 32.91
C GLU A 66 -19.26 -2.01 32.37
N HIS A 67 -18.18 -2.77 32.23
CA HIS A 67 -16.97 -2.31 31.55
C HIS A 67 -17.01 -2.74 30.07
N ARG A 68 -16.88 -1.78 29.17
CA ARG A 68 -16.83 -2.03 27.74
C ARG A 68 -15.56 -1.39 27.17
N THR A 69 -14.91 -2.11 26.26
CA THR A 69 -13.77 -1.57 25.51
C THR A 69 -14.28 -1.19 24.11
N ALA A 70 -14.04 0.05 23.73
CA ALA A 70 -14.35 0.56 22.40
C ALA A 70 -13.09 1.11 21.74
N ALA A 71 -13.01 0.94 20.43
CA ALA A 71 -11.97 1.59 19.62
C ALA A 71 -12.46 2.98 19.20
N ALA A 72 -11.62 3.98 19.33
CA ALA A 72 -11.91 5.33 18.88
C ALA A 72 -10.90 5.75 17.81
N LEU A 73 -11.39 6.38 16.74
CA LEU A 73 -10.51 6.99 15.74
C LEU A 73 -9.99 8.31 16.31
N THR A 74 -8.68 8.37 16.59
CA THR A 74 -8.04 9.57 17.12
C THR A 74 -7.62 10.52 16.00
N VAL A 75 -7.00 9.98 14.95
CA VAL A 75 -6.51 10.77 13.82
C VAL A 75 -6.59 9.94 12.54
N GLN A 76 -7.09 10.56 11.48
CA GLN A 76 -6.98 10.05 10.12
C GLN A 76 -6.44 11.18 9.25
N LYS A 77 -5.25 10.99 8.67
CA LYS A 77 -4.60 11.98 7.81
C LYS A 77 -4.16 11.32 6.50
N LYS A 78 -4.37 12.03 5.40
CA LYS A 78 -3.79 11.67 4.10
C LYS A 78 -2.74 12.70 3.75
N ASP A 79 -1.53 12.24 3.48
CA ASP A 79 -0.43 13.12 3.09
C ASP A 79 0.30 12.54 1.87
N THR A 80 1.09 13.38 1.18
CA THR A 80 1.86 12.99 0.00
C THR A 80 3.32 13.30 0.23
N CYS A 81 4.13 12.26 0.28
CA CYS A 81 5.58 12.37 0.30
C CYS A 81 6.13 12.28 -1.12
N ARG A 82 7.10 13.13 -1.45
CA ARG A 82 7.81 13.12 -2.73
C ARG A 82 9.26 12.73 -2.49
N ILE A 83 9.67 11.62 -3.09
CA ILE A 83 11.04 11.12 -3.06
C ILE A 83 11.65 11.42 -4.42
N LYS A 84 12.86 11.99 -4.41
CA LYS A 84 13.66 12.24 -5.61
C LYS A 84 15.04 11.67 -5.36
N ASP A 85 15.47 10.78 -6.23
CA ASP A 85 16.80 10.17 -6.18
C ASP A 85 17.33 9.93 -7.59
N GLU A 86 18.63 9.68 -7.70
CA GLU A 86 19.32 9.42 -8.95
C GLU A 86 19.91 8.01 -8.93
N ILE A 87 19.58 7.21 -9.94
CA ILE A 87 20.07 5.86 -10.10
C ILE A 87 21.21 5.88 -11.13
N ILE A 88 22.37 5.41 -10.71
CA ILE A 88 23.56 5.32 -11.56
C ILE A 88 23.61 3.92 -12.16
N LEU A 89 23.70 3.87 -13.49
CA LEU A 89 23.89 2.61 -14.20
C LEU A 89 25.26 2.02 -13.87
N PRO A 90 25.34 0.74 -13.41
CA PRO A 90 26.62 0.08 -13.17
C PRO A 90 27.49 0.00 -14.43
N ALA A 91 28.82 0.15 -14.27
CA ALA A 91 29.78 0.16 -15.38
C ALA A 91 29.82 -1.12 -16.24
N ASN A 92 29.29 -2.22 -15.71
CA ASN A 92 29.17 -3.50 -16.43
C ASN A 92 27.87 -3.63 -17.24
N LYS A 93 27.04 -2.59 -17.27
CA LYS A 93 25.82 -2.54 -18.07
C LYS A 93 26.03 -1.67 -19.29
N PRO A 94 25.43 -2.00 -20.44
CA PRO A 94 25.51 -1.17 -21.64
C PRO A 94 24.78 0.16 -21.43
N ASN A 95 25.27 1.21 -22.09
CA ASN A 95 24.69 2.54 -22.00
C ASN A 95 23.22 2.57 -22.43
N ILE A 96 22.45 3.42 -21.79
CA ILE A 96 21.02 3.62 -22.08
C ILE A 96 20.89 4.52 -23.31
N ARG A 97 20.20 4.03 -24.33
CA ARG A 97 19.76 4.82 -25.48
C ARG A 97 18.36 5.40 -25.25
N GLU A 98 17.43 4.55 -24.83
CA GLU A 98 16.03 4.92 -24.61
C GLU A 98 15.41 4.03 -23.52
N LEU A 99 14.53 4.60 -22.70
CA LEU A 99 13.76 3.85 -21.71
C LEU A 99 12.55 3.20 -22.38
N ILE A 100 12.46 1.88 -22.31
CA ILE A 100 11.33 1.09 -22.85
C ILE A 100 10.23 0.95 -21.82
N TRP A 101 10.61 0.62 -20.58
CA TRP A 101 9.69 0.36 -19.48
C TRP A 101 10.30 0.77 -18.14
N GLN A 102 9.48 1.31 -17.29
CA GLN A 102 9.87 1.63 -15.91
C GLN A 102 8.74 1.26 -14.96
N ASP A 103 9.11 0.74 -13.82
CA ASP A 103 8.20 0.42 -12.74
C ASP A 103 8.80 0.77 -11.39
N VAL A 104 7.96 1.23 -10.46
CA VAL A 104 8.37 1.56 -9.10
C VAL A 104 7.40 0.91 -8.12
N ALA A 105 7.91 0.00 -7.31
CA ALA A 105 7.16 -0.70 -6.29
C ALA A 105 7.59 -0.27 -4.90
N LEU A 106 6.62 0.00 -4.03
CA LEU A 106 6.85 0.26 -2.61
C LEU A 106 7.06 -1.07 -1.89
N ARG A 107 8.19 -1.21 -1.18
CA ARG A 107 8.57 -2.44 -0.48
C ARG A 107 8.92 -2.15 0.98
N GLY A 108 8.67 -3.11 1.87
CA GLY A 108 9.16 -3.10 3.24
C GLY A 108 8.72 -1.88 4.06
N MET A 109 7.51 -1.36 3.81
CA MET A 109 7.02 -0.18 4.51
C MET A 109 6.78 -0.47 5.99
N GLU A 110 7.45 0.29 6.86
CA GLU A 110 7.26 0.28 8.31
C GLU A 110 6.73 1.62 8.78
N LEU A 111 5.74 1.57 9.66
CA LEU A 111 5.15 2.72 10.32
C LEU A 111 5.44 2.64 11.81
N ARG A 112 6.07 3.66 12.36
CA ARG A 112 6.37 3.75 13.80
C ARG A 112 5.78 5.03 14.36
N PRO A 113 4.78 4.95 15.24
CA PRO A 113 4.25 6.13 15.92
C PRO A 113 5.29 6.68 16.93
N GLY A 114 5.51 8.00 16.89
CA GLY A 114 6.20 8.78 17.90
C GLY A 114 5.21 9.55 18.78
N GLU A 115 5.68 10.52 19.55
CA GLU A 115 4.81 11.35 20.40
C GLU A 115 3.91 12.27 19.56
N ASP A 116 4.45 12.98 18.58
CA ASP A 116 3.71 13.93 17.73
C ASP A 116 3.90 13.66 16.23
N GLU A 117 4.54 12.55 15.87
CA GLU A 117 4.86 12.20 14.48
C GLU A 117 4.69 10.72 14.20
N ILE A 118 4.60 10.38 12.94
CA ILE A 118 4.67 9.01 12.47
C ILE A 118 5.90 8.89 11.57
N LEU A 119 6.87 8.10 12.02
CA LEU A 119 8.04 7.77 11.22
C LEU A 119 7.66 6.69 10.20
N ILE A 120 7.93 6.98 8.93
CA ILE A 120 7.67 6.07 7.81
C ILE A 120 9.01 5.69 7.21
N LYS A 121 9.30 4.38 7.15
CA LYS A 121 10.49 3.85 6.48
C LYS A 121 10.07 2.84 5.44
N GLY A 122 10.88 2.70 4.42
CA GLY A 122 10.65 1.71 3.38
C GLY A 122 11.69 1.80 2.27
N GLU A 123 11.42 1.10 1.20
CA GLU A 123 12.26 1.07 0.00
C GLU A 123 11.40 1.21 -1.25
N LEU A 124 11.89 1.97 -2.22
CA LEU A 124 11.36 1.98 -3.57
C LEU A 124 12.16 0.99 -4.41
N GLY A 125 11.54 -0.13 -4.77
CA GLY A 125 12.11 -1.05 -5.76
C GLY A 125 11.89 -0.47 -7.16
N VAL A 126 12.95 -0.01 -7.80
CA VAL A 126 12.91 0.58 -9.13
C VAL A 126 13.38 -0.45 -10.15
N PHE A 127 12.55 -0.74 -11.13
CA PHE A 127 12.88 -1.57 -12.28
C PHE A 127 12.86 -0.73 -13.55
N VAL A 128 13.88 -0.88 -14.38
CA VAL A 128 14.01 -0.20 -15.66
C VAL A 128 14.43 -1.19 -16.74
N LEU A 129 13.68 -1.21 -17.84
CA LEU A 129 14.02 -1.87 -19.07
C LEU A 129 14.35 -0.80 -20.11
N TYR A 130 15.47 -0.93 -20.80
CA TYR A 130 15.94 0.08 -21.74
C TYR A 130 16.52 -0.51 -23.03
N GLU A 131 16.49 0.28 -24.09
CA GLU A 131 17.26 0.02 -25.31
C GLU A 131 18.70 0.46 -25.09
N SER A 132 19.63 -0.41 -25.47
CA SER A 132 21.07 -0.19 -25.34
C SER A 132 21.63 0.52 -26.58
N GLU A 133 22.69 1.30 -26.39
CA GLU A 133 23.49 1.84 -27.49
C GLU A 133 24.31 0.77 -28.20
N GLU A 134 24.54 -0.39 -27.59
CA GLU A 134 25.35 -1.47 -28.13
C GLU A 134 24.56 -2.31 -29.15
N THR A 135 25.19 -2.64 -30.26
CA THR A 135 24.59 -3.40 -31.37
C THR A 135 24.35 -4.87 -31.06
N GLU A 136 25.20 -5.45 -30.22
CA GLU A 136 25.10 -6.88 -29.85
C GLU A 136 24.08 -7.16 -28.80
N GLN A 137 23.91 -6.24 -27.83
CA GLN A 137 22.92 -6.34 -26.76
C GLN A 137 21.90 -5.21 -26.88
N LYS A 138 20.83 -5.44 -27.62
CA LYS A 138 19.83 -4.42 -27.93
C LYS A 138 19.02 -3.93 -26.73
N THR A 139 18.88 -4.74 -25.68
CA THR A 139 18.11 -4.39 -24.49
C THR A 139 18.90 -4.69 -23.22
N GLY A 140 18.82 -3.79 -22.27
CA GLY A 140 19.31 -3.95 -20.91
C GLY A 140 18.22 -3.72 -19.90
N TRP A 141 18.47 -4.17 -18.68
CA TRP A 141 17.59 -3.91 -17.55
C TRP A 141 18.39 -3.61 -16.29
N LEU A 142 17.77 -2.88 -15.38
CA LEU A 142 18.31 -2.54 -14.07
C LEU A 142 17.19 -2.71 -13.03
N GLU A 143 17.54 -3.28 -11.88
CA GLU A 143 16.73 -3.25 -10.69
C GLU A 143 17.57 -2.70 -9.54
N GLN A 144 17.03 -1.72 -8.81
CA GLN A 144 17.70 -1.09 -7.68
C GLN A 144 16.69 -0.73 -6.60
N SER A 145 17.11 -0.83 -5.34
CA SER A 145 16.33 -0.40 -4.18
C SER A 145 16.82 0.96 -3.70
N VAL A 146 15.88 1.89 -3.49
CA VAL A 146 16.12 3.24 -2.97
C VAL A 146 15.44 3.33 -1.60
N PRO A 147 16.19 3.34 -0.49
CA PRO A 147 15.62 3.47 0.83
C PRO A 147 15.12 4.89 1.08
N PHE A 148 14.07 5.02 1.89
CA PHE A 148 13.57 6.30 2.39
C PHE A 148 13.14 6.23 3.85
N ASN A 149 13.16 7.37 4.52
CA ASN A 149 12.73 7.54 5.91
C ASN A 149 12.20 8.96 6.15
#